data_e49dbf76391a87d0c6a4520a25043800
#
_entry.id   e49dbf76391a87d0c6a4520a25043800
#
_cell.length_a   1.000
_cell.length_b   1.000
_cell.length_c   1.000
_cell.angle_alpha   90.00
_cell.angle_beta   90.00
_cell.angle_gamma   90.00
#
_symmetry.space_group_name_H-M   'P 1'
#
loop_
_entity.id
_entity.type
_entity.pdbx_description
1 polymer ?
#
loop_
_entity_poly.entity_id
_entity_poly.type
_entity_poly.pdbx_seq_one_letter_code
_entity_poly.pdbx_strand_id
1 'polypeptide(L)'
;MPNKHNAERRHHIPKMKFRVRNWAQYDAGLRRRGSLTLWVTHEVMAGWRAAPRSTRGGQASYSDLAIETGLMLRLAFHLPLRQTEGLMTSIFELLEVALSVPDHSTLSRRAMKLTSISKGCRLPDGPVHLLIDSTGLKVFGAGEWLQERHGARARRTWRKLHLAVDADTGTVMASILTGNDVGDPSQVAPLLDQIDAKIASVTADGAYDGTPTYDTVAAHGDDIAVIIPPHVTAVLSDDAGHNPSQRDKHIASIAAHGRLGWQKESGYGRRALVETAMGRYKAIIGPRLRARSLSGQRAETAVGVAVLNRMLNAGRPNSVRRPHRAS
;
A
#
# COMPACT_ATOMS: atom_id res chain seq x y z
N MET A 1 -13.54 10.68 2.55
CA MET A 1 -14.24 11.80 1.88
C MET A 1 -14.15 13.02 2.78
N PRO A 2 -13.86 14.20 2.26
CA PRO A 2 -13.88 15.39 3.09
C PRO A 2 -15.28 15.62 3.61
N ASN A 3 -15.39 15.95 4.91
CA ASN A 3 -16.66 16.19 5.57
C ASN A 3 -17.47 17.26 4.81
N LYS A 4 -18.66 16.91 4.34
CA LYS A 4 -19.57 17.82 3.59
C LYS A 4 -19.83 19.12 4.34
N HIS A 5 -19.87 19.07 5.68
CA HIS A 5 -20.08 20.23 6.53
C HIS A 5 -19.01 21.32 6.39
N ASN A 6 -17.79 20.96 5.99
CA ASN A 6 -16.70 21.91 5.78
C ASN A 6 -16.43 22.21 4.28
N ALA A 7 -17.25 21.70 3.36
CA ALA A 7 -17.03 21.85 1.93
C ALA A 7 -16.99 23.33 1.51
N GLU A 8 -17.92 24.13 2.02
CA GLU A 8 -18.04 25.56 1.72
C GLU A 8 -17.00 26.43 2.42
N ARG A 9 -16.40 25.95 3.51
CA ARG A 9 -15.41 26.70 4.32
C ARG A 9 -13.97 26.25 4.08
N ARG A 10 -13.72 25.33 3.16
CA ARG A 10 -12.37 24.78 2.92
C ARG A 10 -11.33 25.83 2.57
N HIS A 11 -11.70 26.85 1.83
CA HIS A 11 -10.82 27.94 1.44
C HIS A 11 -10.44 28.85 2.63
N HIS A 12 -11.19 28.82 3.71
CA HIS A 12 -10.89 29.54 4.96
C HIS A 12 -10.11 28.72 5.98
N ILE A 13 -9.96 27.39 5.78
CA ILE A 13 -9.18 26.55 6.68
C ILE A 13 -7.70 26.67 6.28
N PRO A 14 -6.84 27.28 7.13
CA PRO A 14 -5.44 27.43 6.79
C PRO A 14 -4.78 26.07 6.64
N LYS A 15 -4.05 25.85 5.54
CA LYS A 15 -3.31 24.62 5.33
C LYS A 15 -2.26 24.46 6.43
N MET A 16 -2.24 23.28 7.06
CA MET A 16 -1.22 22.93 8.04
C MET A 16 0.16 23.00 7.40
N LYS A 17 1.08 23.71 8.02
CA LYS A 17 2.48 23.80 7.58
C LYS A 17 3.33 22.82 8.40
N PHE A 18 4.17 22.05 7.70
CA PHE A 18 5.10 21.10 8.31
C PHE A 18 6.54 21.53 8.06
N ARG A 19 7.43 21.11 8.96
CA ARG A 19 8.88 21.26 8.83
C ARG A 19 9.52 19.89 8.94
N VAL A 20 10.36 19.53 7.98
CA VAL A 20 11.17 18.31 8.03
C VAL A 20 12.37 18.59 8.96
N ARG A 21 12.55 17.75 9.98
CA ARG A 21 13.66 17.88 10.96
C ARG A 21 14.96 17.25 10.47
N ASN A 22 14.86 16.14 9.74
CA ASN A 22 15.98 15.35 9.25
C ASN A 22 16.25 15.60 7.76
N TRP A 23 16.25 16.85 7.32
CA TRP A 23 16.34 17.20 5.91
C TRP A 23 17.55 16.58 5.20
N ALA A 24 18.76 16.64 5.80
CA ALA A 24 19.97 16.10 5.20
C ALA A 24 19.88 14.57 4.93
N GLN A 25 19.37 13.82 5.91
CA GLN A 25 19.17 12.37 5.76
C GLN A 25 18.08 12.06 4.72
N TYR A 26 17.00 12.83 4.73
CA TYR A 26 15.91 12.65 3.79
C TYR A 26 16.34 12.95 2.35
N ASP A 27 17.08 14.03 2.13
CA ASP A 27 17.63 14.40 0.83
C ASP A 27 18.64 13.35 0.31
N ALA A 28 19.53 12.85 1.16
CA ALA A 28 20.38 11.71 0.82
C ALA A 28 19.57 10.47 0.42
N GLY A 29 18.48 10.19 1.13
CA GLY A 29 17.54 9.11 0.79
C GLY A 29 16.85 9.33 -0.55
N LEU A 30 16.47 10.56 -0.88
CA LEU A 30 15.89 10.91 -2.18
C LEU A 30 16.86 10.63 -3.34
N ARG A 31 18.13 11.02 -3.19
CA ARG A 31 19.18 10.73 -4.19
C ARG A 31 19.38 9.22 -4.34
N ARG A 32 19.42 8.48 -3.23
CA ARG A 32 19.58 7.00 -3.24
C ARG A 32 18.48 6.29 -4.01
N ARG A 33 17.25 6.82 -4.08
CA ARG A 33 16.15 6.21 -4.85
C ARG A 33 16.45 6.11 -6.34
N GLY A 34 17.26 7.02 -6.89
CA GLY A 34 17.76 6.98 -8.26
C GLY A 34 19.04 6.17 -8.45
N SER A 35 19.68 5.71 -7.36
CA SER A 35 20.92 4.94 -7.43
C SER A 35 20.64 3.49 -7.79
N LEU A 36 21.34 2.96 -8.78
CA LEU A 36 21.26 1.54 -9.18
C LEU A 36 21.63 0.58 -8.04
N THR A 37 22.51 0.99 -7.13
CA THR A 37 22.91 0.18 -5.97
C THR A 37 21.79 -0.05 -4.96
N LEU A 38 20.72 0.74 -5.00
CA LEU A 38 19.51 0.47 -4.23
C LEU A 38 18.76 -0.74 -4.78
N TRP A 39 18.79 -0.96 -6.08
CA TRP A 39 17.98 -1.95 -6.78
C TRP A 39 18.74 -3.23 -7.09
N VAL A 40 20.00 -3.11 -7.51
CA VAL A 40 20.89 -4.23 -7.86
C VAL A 40 21.95 -4.33 -6.77
N THR A 41 21.73 -5.20 -5.79
CA THR A 41 22.64 -5.43 -4.66
C THR A 41 23.46 -6.70 -4.86
N HIS A 42 24.51 -6.91 -4.06
CA HIS A 42 25.30 -8.13 -4.11
C HIS A 42 24.45 -9.39 -3.85
N GLU A 43 23.48 -9.32 -2.94
CA GLU A 43 22.58 -10.44 -2.64
C GLU A 43 21.70 -10.76 -3.86
N VAL A 44 21.21 -9.74 -4.58
CA VAL A 44 20.44 -9.91 -5.81
C VAL A 44 21.30 -10.59 -6.87
N MET A 45 22.55 -10.18 -7.04
CA MET A 45 23.47 -10.78 -8.02
C MET A 45 23.80 -12.23 -7.65
N ALA A 46 24.09 -12.52 -6.39
CA ALA A 46 24.35 -13.86 -5.89
C ALA A 46 23.17 -14.82 -6.07
N GLY A 47 21.93 -14.30 -5.84
CA GLY A 47 20.68 -15.06 -5.99
C GLY A 47 20.07 -15.01 -7.39
N TRP A 48 20.79 -14.58 -8.42
CA TRP A 48 20.25 -14.32 -9.76
C TRP A 48 19.75 -15.56 -10.49
N ARG A 49 20.51 -16.66 -10.42
CA ARG A 49 20.19 -17.91 -11.09
C ARG A 49 19.16 -18.71 -10.29
N ALA A 50 18.25 -19.37 -10.99
CA ALA A 50 17.33 -20.30 -10.35
C ALA A 50 18.09 -21.52 -9.81
N ALA A 51 17.67 -22.01 -8.64
CA ALA A 51 18.14 -23.29 -8.15
C ALA A 51 17.68 -24.42 -9.08
N PRO A 52 18.53 -25.46 -9.30
CA PRO A 52 18.14 -26.66 -10.04
C PRO A 52 16.91 -27.32 -9.40
N ARG A 53 16.00 -27.80 -10.24
CA ARG A 53 14.83 -28.54 -9.76
C ARG A 53 14.77 -29.94 -10.37
N SER A 54 14.25 -30.89 -9.63
CA SER A 54 14.09 -32.28 -10.06
C SER A 54 12.81 -32.55 -10.87
N THR A 55 11.90 -31.56 -10.96
CA THR A 55 10.63 -31.71 -11.69
C THR A 55 10.83 -31.74 -13.20
N ARG A 56 10.01 -32.53 -13.91
CA ARG A 56 10.03 -32.58 -15.37
C ARG A 56 9.78 -31.21 -16.00
N GLY A 57 10.41 -30.96 -17.15
CA GLY A 57 10.28 -29.71 -17.93
C GLY A 57 11.59 -28.93 -17.99
N GLY A 58 11.63 -27.87 -18.77
CA GLY A 58 12.80 -26.98 -18.89
C GLY A 58 13.16 -26.34 -17.57
N GLN A 59 14.45 -26.31 -17.23
CA GLN A 59 14.97 -25.64 -16.04
C GLN A 59 14.77 -24.13 -16.15
N ALA A 60 14.38 -23.48 -15.04
CA ALA A 60 14.34 -22.04 -14.98
C ALA A 60 15.77 -21.49 -14.93
N SER A 61 16.12 -20.57 -15.82
CA SER A 61 17.43 -19.91 -15.81
C SER A 61 17.53 -18.81 -14.73
N TYR A 62 16.41 -18.14 -14.45
CA TYR A 62 16.34 -17.00 -13.54
C TYR A 62 15.54 -17.34 -12.29
N SER A 63 16.03 -16.88 -11.15
CA SER A 63 15.29 -16.95 -9.88
C SER A 63 14.10 -16.01 -9.86
N ASP A 64 13.21 -16.16 -8.89
CA ASP A 64 12.12 -15.20 -8.66
C ASP A 64 12.67 -13.83 -8.26
N LEU A 65 13.80 -13.80 -7.53
CA LEU A 65 14.50 -12.56 -7.16
C LEU A 65 15.00 -11.77 -8.38
N ALA A 66 15.53 -12.47 -9.40
CA ALA A 66 15.95 -11.83 -10.65
C ALA A 66 14.77 -11.21 -11.41
N ILE A 67 13.65 -11.93 -11.47
CA ILE A 67 12.42 -11.43 -12.10
C ILE A 67 11.85 -10.24 -11.32
N GLU A 68 11.77 -10.36 -9.99
CA GLU A 68 11.31 -9.29 -9.10
C GLU A 68 12.15 -8.03 -9.28
N THR A 69 13.49 -8.17 -9.32
CA THR A 69 14.40 -7.04 -9.53
C THR A 69 14.16 -6.34 -10.86
N GLY A 70 14.00 -7.08 -11.95
CA GLY A 70 13.65 -6.50 -13.25
C GLY A 70 12.32 -5.76 -13.23
N LEU A 71 11.30 -6.33 -12.56
CA LEU A 71 10.00 -5.68 -12.41
C LEU A 71 10.06 -4.45 -11.50
N MET A 72 10.89 -4.46 -10.45
CA MET A 72 11.13 -3.28 -9.60
C MET A 72 11.78 -2.16 -10.39
N LEU A 73 12.84 -2.44 -11.16
CA LEU A 73 13.48 -1.47 -12.06
C LEU A 73 12.48 -0.89 -13.05
N ARG A 74 11.66 -1.75 -13.67
CA ARG A 74 10.59 -1.31 -14.56
C ARG A 74 9.67 -0.27 -13.92
N LEU A 75 9.22 -0.52 -12.70
CA LEU A 75 8.28 0.37 -12.02
C LEU A 75 8.98 1.62 -11.46
N ALA A 76 10.16 1.48 -10.87
CA ALA A 76 10.91 2.58 -10.29
C ALA A 76 11.33 3.62 -11.35
N PHE A 77 11.65 3.18 -12.57
CA PHE A 77 12.09 4.04 -13.68
C PHE A 77 11.02 4.19 -14.78
N HIS A 78 9.79 3.72 -14.56
CA HIS A 78 8.64 3.82 -15.48
C HIS A 78 8.87 3.24 -16.87
N LEU A 79 9.71 2.23 -17.01
CA LEU A 79 10.11 1.65 -18.28
C LEU A 79 9.09 0.65 -18.84
N PRO A 80 8.91 0.53 -20.17
CA PRO A 80 8.38 -0.64 -20.83
C PRO A 80 9.30 -1.86 -20.64
N LEU A 81 8.76 -3.08 -20.71
CA LEU A 81 9.55 -4.31 -20.46
C LEU A 81 10.79 -4.45 -21.35
N ARG A 82 10.70 -4.09 -22.66
CA ARG A 82 11.86 -4.13 -23.57
C ARG A 82 12.95 -3.13 -23.18
N GLN A 83 12.57 -1.94 -22.72
CA GLN A 83 13.53 -0.96 -22.23
C GLN A 83 14.12 -1.39 -20.88
N THR A 84 13.37 -2.10 -20.06
CA THR A 84 13.88 -2.69 -18.81
C THR A 84 14.95 -3.74 -19.11
N GLU A 85 14.72 -4.61 -20.09
CA GLU A 85 15.72 -5.58 -20.58
C GLU A 85 17.00 -4.87 -21.02
N GLY A 86 16.90 -3.85 -21.89
CA GLY A 86 18.06 -3.06 -22.33
C GLY A 86 18.79 -2.35 -21.19
N LEU A 87 18.06 -1.75 -20.24
CA LEU A 87 18.66 -1.12 -19.06
C LEU A 87 19.46 -2.14 -18.22
N MET A 88 18.88 -3.32 -17.97
CA MET A 88 19.55 -4.37 -17.20
C MET A 88 20.80 -4.88 -17.91
N THR A 89 20.74 -5.05 -19.24
CA THR A 89 21.90 -5.43 -20.06
C THR A 89 23.02 -4.40 -19.89
N SER A 90 22.73 -3.13 -20.08
CA SER A 90 23.71 -2.05 -19.91
C SER A 90 24.28 -1.96 -18.49
N ILE A 91 23.44 -2.19 -17.46
CA ILE A 91 23.93 -2.23 -16.07
C ILE A 91 24.95 -3.35 -15.87
N PHE A 92 24.67 -4.56 -16.37
CA PHE A 92 25.56 -5.71 -16.18
C PHE A 92 26.85 -5.58 -16.99
N GLU A 93 26.77 -5.00 -18.19
CA GLU A 93 27.96 -4.66 -18.99
C GLU A 93 28.84 -3.64 -18.25
N LEU A 94 28.27 -2.53 -17.76
CA LEU A 94 29.00 -1.48 -17.05
C LEU A 94 29.58 -1.94 -15.70
N LEU A 95 28.96 -2.92 -15.05
CA LEU A 95 29.45 -3.51 -13.81
C LEU A 95 30.37 -4.71 -14.04
N GLU A 96 30.66 -5.06 -15.29
CA GLU A 96 31.45 -6.23 -15.70
C GLU A 96 30.95 -7.55 -15.07
N VAL A 97 29.61 -7.68 -14.92
CA VAL A 97 28.97 -8.83 -14.30
C VAL A 97 28.52 -9.82 -15.36
N ALA A 98 29.09 -11.02 -15.34
CA ALA A 98 28.74 -12.11 -16.25
C ALA A 98 27.43 -12.82 -15.89
N LEU A 99 26.33 -12.07 -15.85
CA LEU A 99 24.97 -12.58 -15.63
C LEU A 99 24.12 -12.32 -16.86
N SER A 100 23.34 -13.34 -17.27
CA SER A 100 22.35 -13.17 -18.32
C SER A 100 21.17 -12.37 -17.85
N VAL A 101 20.53 -11.60 -18.75
CA VAL A 101 19.36 -10.78 -18.45
C VAL A 101 18.10 -11.50 -18.95
N PRO A 102 17.03 -11.56 -18.13
CA PRO A 102 15.76 -12.11 -18.57
C PRO A 102 15.15 -11.21 -19.64
N ASP A 103 14.76 -11.81 -20.77
CA ASP A 103 14.07 -11.10 -21.83
C ASP A 103 12.67 -10.62 -21.37
N HIS A 104 12.13 -9.63 -22.09
CA HIS A 104 10.85 -9.00 -21.78
C HIS A 104 9.67 -10.00 -21.75
N SER A 105 9.71 -11.07 -22.54
CA SER A 105 8.68 -12.10 -22.57
C SER A 105 8.76 -13.00 -21.34
N THR A 106 9.97 -13.32 -20.90
CA THR A 106 10.23 -14.04 -19.64
C THR A 106 9.79 -13.22 -18.44
N LEU A 107 10.16 -11.93 -18.38
CA LEU A 107 9.66 -11.02 -17.34
C LEU A 107 8.12 -11.00 -17.30
N SER A 108 7.47 -10.86 -18.45
CA SER A 108 6.01 -10.83 -18.54
C SER A 108 5.36 -12.13 -18.08
N ARG A 109 5.85 -13.28 -18.53
CA ARG A 109 5.28 -14.61 -18.19
C ARG A 109 5.53 -14.94 -16.72
N ARG A 110 6.72 -14.68 -16.21
CA ARG A 110 7.12 -14.96 -14.83
C ARG A 110 6.43 -14.03 -13.84
N ALA A 111 6.18 -12.77 -14.19
CA ALA A 111 5.41 -11.84 -13.36
C ALA A 111 4.06 -12.41 -12.92
N MET A 112 3.33 -13.07 -13.82
CA MET A 112 2.03 -13.66 -13.52
C MET A 112 2.09 -14.88 -12.57
N LYS A 113 3.27 -15.47 -12.39
CA LYS A 113 3.51 -16.69 -11.60
C LYS A 113 4.26 -16.42 -10.29
N LEU A 114 4.64 -15.17 -10.02
CA LEU A 114 5.26 -14.81 -8.75
C LEU A 114 4.25 -15.02 -7.63
N THR A 115 4.49 -16.01 -6.78
CA THR A 115 3.66 -16.38 -5.64
C THR A 115 4.01 -15.60 -4.38
N SER A 116 5.27 -15.20 -4.27
CA SER A 116 5.78 -14.41 -3.16
C SER A 116 6.62 -13.27 -3.73
N ILE A 117 6.22 -12.05 -3.46
CA ILE A 117 7.01 -10.85 -3.74
C ILE A 117 7.48 -10.32 -2.40
N SER A 118 8.79 -10.14 -2.28
CA SER A 118 9.34 -9.53 -1.07
C SER A 118 8.73 -8.16 -0.86
N LYS A 119 7.99 -7.97 0.23
CA LYS A 119 7.35 -6.68 0.53
C LYS A 119 8.36 -5.54 0.72
N GLY A 120 9.67 -5.88 0.77
CA GLY A 120 10.75 -4.91 1.00
C GLY A 120 10.61 -4.17 2.34
N CYS A 121 9.78 -4.67 3.25
CA CYS A 121 9.59 -4.07 4.56
C CYS A 121 10.49 -4.76 5.59
N ARG A 122 11.13 -3.94 6.42
CA ARG A 122 11.69 -4.40 7.68
C ARG A 122 10.55 -4.47 8.68
N LEU A 123 10.37 -5.62 9.32
CA LEU A 123 9.42 -5.74 10.42
C LEU A 123 9.84 -4.77 11.54
N PRO A 124 8.91 -4.02 12.12
CA PRO A 124 9.20 -3.17 13.27
C PRO A 124 9.56 -4.01 14.49
N ASP A 125 10.38 -3.44 15.38
CA ASP A 125 10.83 -4.11 16.60
C ASP A 125 9.74 -4.22 17.69
N GLY A 126 8.52 -3.74 17.43
CA GLY A 126 7.38 -3.71 18.36
C GLY A 126 6.04 -3.95 17.69
N PRO A 127 4.94 -3.88 18.45
CA PRO A 127 3.60 -4.03 17.90
C PRO A 127 3.29 -2.95 16.86
N VAL A 128 2.54 -3.34 15.81
CA VAL A 128 2.19 -2.44 14.70
C VAL A 128 0.82 -1.81 14.90
N HIS A 129 0.70 -0.56 14.50
CA HIS A 129 -0.56 0.17 14.43
C HIS A 129 -1.03 0.27 12.98
N LEU A 130 -1.97 -0.56 12.59
CA LEU A 130 -2.40 -0.68 11.20
C LEU A 130 -3.44 0.37 10.82
N LEU A 131 -3.23 0.98 9.68
CA LEU A 131 -4.20 1.84 9.01
C LEU A 131 -4.67 1.12 7.75
N ILE A 132 -5.97 0.82 7.67
CA ILE A 132 -6.55 0.09 6.54
C ILE A 132 -7.45 1.03 5.74
N ASP A 133 -7.28 1.01 4.40
CA ASP A 133 -8.14 1.73 3.48
C ASP A 133 -7.96 1.20 2.05
N SER A 134 -8.82 1.57 1.12
CA SER A 134 -8.76 1.17 -0.27
C SER A 134 -8.67 2.36 -1.22
N THR A 135 -8.08 2.14 -2.40
CA THR A 135 -8.00 3.16 -3.44
C THR A 135 -8.22 2.56 -4.82
N GLY A 136 -8.92 3.32 -5.69
CA GLY A 136 -9.13 2.91 -7.07
C GLY A 136 -7.90 3.11 -7.95
N LEU A 137 -7.58 2.09 -8.76
CA LEU A 137 -6.59 2.13 -9.83
C LEU A 137 -7.26 1.89 -11.17
N LYS A 138 -6.93 2.70 -12.18
CA LYS A 138 -7.46 2.52 -13.54
C LYS A 138 -6.77 1.34 -14.23
N VAL A 139 -7.51 0.58 -15.03
CA VAL A 139 -6.92 -0.44 -15.92
C VAL A 139 -6.55 0.22 -17.25
N PHE A 140 -5.29 0.09 -17.66
CA PHE A 140 -4.79 0.67 -18.90
C PHE A 140 -5.52 0.08 -20.13
N GLY A 141 -5.93 0.94 -21.04
CA GLY A 141 -6.45 0.58 -22.38
C GLY A 141 -7.91 0.09 -22.42
N ALA A 142 -8.59 -0.10 -21.30
CA ALA A 142 -10.00 -0.47 -21.28
C ALA A 142 -10.87 0.80 -21.30
N GLY A 143 -11.25 1.26 -22.48
CA GLY A 143 -12.42 2.09 -22.63
C GLY A 143 -12.25 3.61 -22.75
N GLU A 144 -11.09 4.23 -22.50
CA GLU A 144 -10.98 5.67 -22.68
C GLU A 144 -11.21 6.08 -24.15
N TRP A 145 -10.58 5.40 -25.11
CA TRP A 145 -10.79 5.63 -26.53
C TRP A 145 -12.19 5.24 -27.02
N LEU A 146 -12.74 4.14 -26.52
CA LEU A 146 -14.12 3.72 -26.80
C LEU A 146 -15.15 4.68 -26.21
N GLN A 147 -14.87 5.27 -25.05
CA GLN A 147 -15.74 6.26 -24.40
C GLN A 147 -15.74 7.59 -25.15
N GLU A 148 -14.57 8.04 -25.64
CA GLU A 148 -14.46 9.27 -26.43
C GLU A 148 -15.16 9.11 -27.80
N ARG A 149 -15.11 7.92 -28.39
CA ARG A 149 -15.65 7.68 -29.74
C ARG A 149 -17.09 7.17 -29.77
N HIS A 150 -17.57 6.47 -28.74
CA HIS A 150 -18.87 5.79 -28.73
C HIS A 150 -19.79 6.17 -27.56
N GLY A 151 -19.43 7.16 -26.76
CA GLY A 151 -20.25 7.64 -25.64
C GLY A 151 -20.30 6.69 -24.43
N ALA A 152 -21.07 7.07 -23.42
CA ALA A 152 -21.03 6.61 -22.03
C ALA A 152 -21.34 5.12 -21.72
N ARG A 153 -21.34 4.19 -22.67
CA ARG A 153 -21.70 2.77 -22.44
C ARG A 153 -20.52 1.86 -22.06
N ALA A 154 -19.27 2.30 -22.25
CA ALA A 154 -18.10 1.50 -21.81
C ALA A 154 -17.80 1.79 -20.35
N ARG A 155 -18.16 0.85 -19.44
CA ARG A 155 -17.79 0.96 -18.03
C ARG A 155 -16.28 1.02 -17.90
N ARG A 156 -15.76 2.12 -17.32
CA ARG A 156 -14.34 2.22 -16.93
C ARG A 156 -14.02 1.07 -16.00
N THR A 157 -13.06 0.23 -16.37
CA THR A 157 -12.61 -0.88 -15.53
C THR A 157 -11.64 -0.35 -14.48
N TRP A 158 -12.07 -0.40 -13.23
CA TRP A 158 -11.27 -0.05 -12.07
C TRP A 158 -10.94 -1.31 -11.29
N ARG A 159 -9.84 -1.25 -10.56
CA ARG A 159 -9.50 -2.21 -9.52
C ARG A 159 -9.38 -1.47 -8.21
N LYS A 160 -9.67 -2.16 -7.11
CA LYS A 160 -9.42 -1.64 -5.76
C LYS A 160 -8.10 -2.19 -5.26
N LEU A 161 -7.22 -1.29 -4.83
CA LEU A 161 -6.01 -1.64 -4.09
C LEU A 161 -6.27 -1.36 -2.62
N HIS A 162 -6.37 -2.42 -1.83
CA HIS A 162 -6.48 -2.37 -0.37
C HIS A 162 -5.09 -2.39 0.23
N LEU A 163 -4.84 -1.53 1.20
CA LEU A 163 -3.55 -1.41 1.88
C LEU A 163 -3.75 -1.48 3.39
N ALA A 164 -2.85 -2.20 4.06
CA ALA A 164 -2.62 -2.07 5.49
C ALA A 164 -1.24 -1.43 5.70
N VAL A 165 -1.22 -0.26 6.33
CA VAL A 165 -0.03 0.59 6.48
C VAL A 165 0.28 0.73 7.97
N ASP A 166 1.52 0.52 8.37
CA ASP A 166 1.94 0.83 9.72
C ASP A 166 2.00 2.34 9.94
N ALA A 167 1.27 2.82 10.93
CA ALA A 167 1.11 4.24 11.23
C ALA A 167 2.41 4.92 11.69
N ASP A 168 3.35 4.18 12.26
CA ASP A 168 4.59 4.73 12.82
C ASP A 168 5.69 4.86 11.77
N THR A 169 5.80 3.86 10.90
CA THR A 169 6.83 3.84 9.86
C THR A 169 6.32 4.31 8.50
N GLY A 170 5.01 4.22 8.24
CA GLY A 170 4.41 4.44 6.92
C GLY A 170 4.70 3.31 5.93
N THR A 171 5.19 2.17 6.43
CA THR A 171 5.46 0.96 5.65
C THR A 171 4.16 0.28 5.27
N VAL A 172 4.02 -0.15 4.03
CA VAL A 172 2.88 -0.97 3.60
C VAL A 172 3.15 -2.40 4.02
N MET A 173 2.43 -2.87 5.06
CA MET A 173 2.59 -4.20 5.65
C MET A 173 1.87 -5.28 4.84
N ALA A 174 0.70 -4.95 4.28
CA ALA A 174 -0.08 -5.85 3.46
C ALA A 174 -0.78 -5.10 2.31
N SER A 175 -1.01 -5.81 1.21
CA SER A 175 -1.74 -5.25 0.06
C SER A 175 -2.50 -6.32 -0.71
N ILE A 176 -3.70 -5.96 -1.19
CA ILE A 176 -4.54 -6.84 -2.00
C ILE A 176 -5.15 -6.03 -3.15
N LEU A 177 -5.13 -6.60 -4.35
CA LEU A 177 -5.85 -6.05 -5.50
C LEU A 177 -7.10 -6.88 -5.80
N THR A 178 -8.26 -6.23 -5.82
CA THR A 178 -9.56 -6.85 -6.10
C THR A 178 -10.27 -6.21 -7.29
N GLY A 179 -11.40 -6.81 -7.69
CA GLY A 179 -12.39 -6.16 -8.53
C GLY A 179 -13.00 -4.94 -7.82
N ASN A 180 -13.70 -4.11 -8.57
CA ASN A 180 -14.41 -2.95 -8.03
C ASN A 180 -15.71 -3.31 -7.28
N ASP A 181 -16.19 -4.52 -7.50
CA ASP A 181 -17.40 -5.13 -6.91
C ASP A 181 -17.16 -5.70 -5.51
N VAL A 182 -15.90 -5.92 -5.12
CA VAL A 182 -15.55 -6.47 -3.81
C VAL A 182 -15.69 -5.41 -2.71
N GLY A 183 -16.42 -5.75 -1.63
CA GLY A 183 -16.59 -4.88 -0.47
C GLY A 183 -15.30 -4.70 0.34
N ASP A 184 -15.03 -3.49 0.78
CA ASP A 184 -13.78 -3.17 1.50
C ASP A 184 -13.66 -3.93 2.85
N PRO A 185 -14.72 -4.08 3.68
CA PRO A 185 -14.65 -4.84 4.93
C PRO A 185 -14.24 -6.30 4.76
N SER A 186 -14.63 -6.94 3.64
CA SER A 186 -14.28 -8.34 3.37
C SER A 186 -12.78 -8.58 3.16
N GLN A 187 -12.00 -7.51 2.96
CA GLN A 187 -10.57 -7.60 2.76
C GLN A 187 -9.74 -7.41 4.04
N VAL A 188 -10.41 -7.19 5.19
CA VAL A 188 -9.71 -7.03 6.48
C VAL A 188 -8.98 -8.31 6.86
N ALA A 189 -9.67 -9.47 6.91
CA ALA A 189 -9.04 -10.74 7.24
C ALA A 189 -7.86 -11.07 6.29
N PRO A 190 -8.02 -11.08 4.96
CA PRO A 190 -6.90 -11.38 4.06
C PRO A 190 -5.74 -10.39 4.13
N LEU A 191 -5.95 -9.16 4.62
CA LEU A 191 -4.86 -8.21 4.89
C LEU A 191 -4.13 -8.57 6.17
N LEU A 192 -4.86 -8.89 7.25
CA LEU A 192 -4.28 -9.27 8.54
C LEU A 192 -3.50 -10.58 8.42
N ASP A 193 -4.01 -11.57 7.69
CA ASP A 193 -3.34 -12.87 7.41
C ASP A 193 -1.95 -12.72 6.75
N GLN A 194 -1.64 -11.58 6.16
CA GLN A 194 -0.34 -11.30 5.56
C GLN A 194 0.68 -10.73 6.54
N ILE A 195 0.32 -10.51 7.80
CA ILE A 195 1.13 -9.75 8.76
C ILE A 195 1.55 -10.64 9.91
N ASP A 196 2.83 -11.00 9.94
CA ASP A 196 3.41 -11.86 10.99
C ASP A 196 3.79 -11.08 12.28
N ALA A 197 3.66 -9.74 12.28
CA ALA A 197 3.98 -8.91 13.44
C ALA A 197 2.79 -8.83 14.41
N LYS A 198 3.07 -8.66 15.71
CA LYS A 198 2.04 -8.38 16.71
C LYS A 198 1.30 -7.08 16.36
N ILE A 199 -0.01 -7.13 16.27
CA ILE A 199 -0.87 -5.98 15.95
C ILE A 199 -1.36 -5.37 17.26
N ALA A 200 -1.14 -4.06 17.45
CA ALA A 200 -1.65 -3.32 18.59
C ALA A 200 -2.99 -2.64 18.30
N SER A 201 -3.17 -2.14 17.07
CA SER A 201 -4.45 -1.52 16.68
C SER A 201 -4.71 -1.61 15.19
N VAL A 202 -5.99 -1.60 14.84
CA VAL A 202 -6.50 -1.50 13.47
C VAL A 202 -7.39 -0.25 13.39
N THR A 203 -7.02 0.68 12.52
CA THR A 203 -7.79 1.91 12.26
C THR A 203 -8.27 1.91 10.82
N ALA A 204 -9.56 2.12 10.61
CA ALA A 204 -10.16 2.23 9.28
C ALA A 204 -11.26 3.31 9.25
N ASP A 205 -11.82 3.61 8.08
CA ASP A 205 -12.90 4.58 8.00
C ASP A 205 -14.27 3.95 8.34
N GLY A 206 -15.32 4.78 8.41
CA GLY A 206 -16.65 4.33 8.77
C GLY A 206 -17.30 3.37 7.77
N ALA A 207 -16.73 3.15 6.58
CA ALA A 207 -17.19 2.13 5.65
C ALA A 207 -16.88 0.70 6.15
N TYR A 208 -15.96 0.60 7.09
CA TYR A 208 -15.58 -0.66 7.75
C TYR A 208 -16.37 -0.91 9.05
N ASP A 209 -17.25 0.03 9.48
CA ASP A 209 -18.05 -0.14 10.71
C ASP A 209 -19.04 -1.29 10.55
N GLY A 210 -18.97 -2.25 11.44
CA GLY A 210 -19.87 -3.39 11.52
C GLY A 210 -19.28 -4.54 12.33
N THR A 211 -20.14 -5.24 13.07
CA THR A 211 -19.76 -6.40 13.91
C THR A 211 -18.81 -7.37 13.21
N PRO A 212 -19.03 -7.76 11.94
CA PRO A 212 -18.11 -8.69 11.27
C PRO A 212 -16.65 -8.20 11.18
N THR A 213 -16.43 -6.89 11.09
CA THR A 213 -15.06 -6.34 11.07
C THR A 213 -14.41 -6.44 12.44
N TYR A 214 -15.15 -6.13 13.51
CA TYR A 214 -14.66 -6.26 14.88
C TYR A 214 -14.36 -7.72 15.22
N ASP A 215 -15.25 -8.66 14.86
CA ASP A 215 -15.06 -10.10 15.07
C ASP A 215 -13.82 -10.61 14.29
N THR A 216 -13.66 -10.14 13.06
CA THR A 216 -12.48 -10.49 12.25
C THR A 216 -11.19 -10.04 12.92
N VAL A 217 -11.14 -8.83 13.47
CA VAL A 217 -9.94 -8.32 14.15
C VAL A 217 -9.71 -9.07 15.45
N ALA A 218 -10.76 -9.34 16.22
CA ALA A 218 -10.68 -10.11 17.48
C ALA A 218 -10.15 -11.54 17.26
N ALA A 219 -10.51 -12.17 16.12
CA ALA A 219 -9.98 -13.49 15.76
C ALA A 219 -8.45 -13.51 15.53
N HIS A 220 -7.82 -12.34 15.26
CA HIS A 220 -6.38 -12.21 15.11
C HIS A 220 -5.66 -11.85 16.43
N GLY A 221 -6.41 -11.47 17.47
CA GLY A 221 -5.87 -11.22 18.82
C GLY A 221 -6.84 -10.42 19.68
N ASP A 222 -7.05 -10.87 20.90
CA ASP A 222 -8.03 -10.29 21.83
C ASP A 222 -7.68 -8.86 22.27
N ASP A 223 -6.40 -8.51 22.28
CA ASP A 223 -5.89 -7.21 22.75
C ASP A 223 -5.79 -6.16 21.63
N ILE A 224 -6.27 -6.45 20.40
CA ILE A 224 -6.16 -5.51 19.28
C ILE A 224 -7.22 -4.41 19.43
N ALA A 225 -6.77 -3.15 19.54
CA ALA A 225 -7.67 -2.01 19.56
C ALA A 225 -8.24 -1.72 18.16
N VAL A 226 -9.57 -1.70 18.02
CA VAL A 226 -10.25 -1.36 16.77
C VAL A 226 -10.71 0.10 16.83
N ILE A 227 -10.23 0.94 15.91
CA ILE A 227 -10.50 2.39 15.89
C ILE A 227 -11.24 2.71 14.58
N ILE A 228 -12.55 2.49 14.58
CA ILE A 228 -13.43 2.73 13.43
C ILE A 228 -14.56 3.64 13.90
N PRO A 229 -14.84 4.76 13.19
CA PRO A 229 -15.96 5.63 13.57
C PRO A 229 -17.28 4.95 13.26
N PRO A 230 -18.13 4.69 14.28
CA PRO A 230 -19.45 4.14 14.06
C PRO A 230 -20.28 4.96 13.07
N HIS A 231 -21.15 4.28 12.32
CA HIS A 231 -22.10 4.94 11.43
C HIS A 231 -23.03 5.89 12.21
N VAL A 232 -23.58 6.90 11.56
CA VAL A 232 -24.47 7.88 12.22
C VAL A 232 -25.71 7.23 12.84
N THR A 233 -26.17 6.14 12.23
CA THR A 233 -27.33 5.35 12.69
C THR A 233 -26.93 4.14 13.55
N ALA A 234 -25.67 4.07 13.99
CA ALA A 234 -25.21 2.95 14.82
C ALA A 234 -25.92 2.98 16.18
N VAL A 235 -26.42 1.83 16.58
CA VAL A 235 -27.03 1.59 17.88
C VAL A 235 -26.15 0.68 18.73
N LEU A 236 -26.28 0.78 20.04
CA LEU A 236 -25.62 -0.12 20.98
C LEU A 236 -26.13 -1.55 20.78
N SER A 237 -25.29 -2.52 21.08
CA SER A 237 -25.70 -3.92 21.11
C SER A 237 -26.64 -4.20 22.29
N ASP A 238 -27.40 -5.27 22.22
CA ASP A 238 -28.32 -5.68 23.28
C ASP A 238 -27.60 -5.96 24.61
N ASP A 239 -26.34 -6.37 24.56
CA ASP A 239 -25.50 -6.67 25.73
C ASP A 239 -24.64 -5.49 26.20
N ALA A 240 -24.77 -4.32 25.60
CA ALA A 240 -23.94 -3.15 25.89
C ALA A 240 -23.98 -2.70 27.37
N GLY A 241 -25.07 -3.03 28.08
CA GLY A 241 -25.23 -2.72 29.51
C GLY A 241 -24.41 -3.60 30.44
N HIS A 242 -24.07 -4.81 30.02
CA HIS A 242 -23.35 -5.80 30.83
C HIS A 242 -21.92 -6.03 30.33
N ASN A 243 -21.74 -6.18 29.03
CA ASN A 243 -20.45 -6.46 28.40
C ASN A 243 -20.26 -5.61 27.13
N PRO A 244 -19.99 -4.31 27.27
CA PRO A 244 -19.91 -3.41 26.12
C PRO A 244 -18.71 -3.79 25.22
N SER A 245 -18.99 -4.05 23.95
CA SER A 245 -17.99 -4.26 22.91
C SER A 245 -17.15 -3.01 22.68
N GLN A 246 -16.01 -3.13 21.94
CA GLN A 246 -15.23 -1.95 21.55
C GLN A 246 -16.08 -0.97 20.72
N ARG A 247 -16.99 -1.49 19.87
CA ARG A 247 -17.91 -0.69 19.07
C ARG A 247 -18.90 0.09 19.94
N ASP A 248 -19.47 -0.54 20.98
CA ASP A 248 -20.38 0.12 21.92
C ASP A 248 -19.67 1.23 22.68
N LYS A 249 -18.43 1.02 23.11
CA LYS A 249 -17.59 2.05 23.75
C LYS A 249 -17.39 3.26 22.84
N HIS A 250 -17.20 3.04 21.54
CA HIS A 250 -17.09 4.15 20.57
C HIS A 250 -18.41 4.91 20.40
N ILE A 251 -19.54 4.20 20.32
CA ILE A 251 -20.86 4.82 20.24
C ILE A 251 -21.12 5.69 21.49
N ALA A 252 -20.85 5.14 22.68
CA ALA A 252 -21.01 5.85 23.95
C ALA A 252 -20.10 7.09 24.06
N SER A 253 -18.81 6.96 23.67
CA SER A 253 -17.86 8.10 23.67
C SER A 253 -18.30 9.20 22.70
N ILE A 254 -18.83 8.85 21.51
CA ILE A 254 -19.35 9.84 20.57
C ILE A 254 -20.62 10.52 21.13
N ALA A 255 -21.48 9.78 21.81
CA ALA A 255 -22.66 10.36 22.44
C ALA A 255 -22.29 11.34 23.57
N ALA A 256 -21.28 11.02 24.38
CA ALA A 256 -20.83 11.84 25.50
C ALA A 256 -19.97 13.04 25.07
N HIS A 257 -19.01 12.87 24.16
CA HIS A 257 -17.99 13.88 23.86
C HIS A 257 -18.09 14.43 22.43
N GLY A 258 -19.05 13.97 21.65
CA GLY A 258 -19.18 14.27 20.23
C GLY A 258 -18.09 13.62 19.38
N ARG A 259 -18.29 13.61 18.06
CA ARG A 259 -17.39 12.96 17.12
C ARG A 259 -15.96 13.52 17.15
N LEU A 260 -15.79 14.81 17.36
CA LEU A 260 -14.46 15.44 17.45
C LEU A 260 -13.74 15.08 18.75
N GLY A 261 -14.47 14.94 19.87
CA GLY A 261 -13.93 14.46 21.14
C GLY A 261 -13.40 13.04 20.98
N TRP A 262 -14.22 12.13 20.48
CA TRP A 262 -13.84 10.75 20.19
C TRP A 262 -12.62 10.64 19.26
N GLN A 263 -12.54 11.45 18.18
CA GLN A 263 -11.39 11.44 17.28
C GLN A 263 -10.09 11.82 17.96
N LYS A 264 -10.13 12.73 18.92
CA LYS A 264 -8.95 13.14 19.71
C LYS A 264 -8.54 12.05 20.70
N GLU A 265 -9.49 11.48 21.41
CA GLU A 265 -9.28 10.42 22.41
C GLU A 265 -8.75 9.13 21.77
N SER A 266 -9.37 8.70 20.68
CA SER A 266 -9.01 7.46 19.97
C SER A 266 -7.75 7.57 19.10
N GLY A 267 -7.23 8.79 18.87
CA GLY A 267 -6.13 9.01 17.94
C GLY A 267 -6.48 8.77 16.47
N TYR A 268 -7.77 8.72 16.12
CA TYR A 268 -8.28 8.46 14.77
C TYR A 268 -7.69 9.35 13.68
N GLY A 269 -7.20 10.54 14.05
CA GLY A 269 -6.57 11.48 13.10
C GLY A 269 -5.37 10.90 12.35
N ARG A 270 -4.72 9.84 12.89
CA ARG A 270 -3.62 9.13 12.23
C ARG A 270 -4.05 8.42 10.95
N ARG A 271 -5.35 8.12 10.78
CA ARG A 271 -5.90 7.51 9.56
C ARG A 271 -5.47 8.23 8.27
N ALA A 272 -5.33 9.55 8.31
CA ALA A 272 -4.87 10.32 7.15
C ALA A 272 -3.51 9.86 6.57
N LEU A 273 -2.71 9.12 7.34
CA LEU A 273 -1.41 8.61 6.87
C LEU A 273 -1.58 7.50 5.80
N VAL A 274 -2.66 6.71 5.82
CA VAL A 274 -2.92 5.73 4.75
C VAL A 274 -3.22 6.43 3.43
N GLU A 275 -3.94 7.56 3.47
CA GLU A 275 -4.18 8.39 2.27
C GLU A 275 -2.86 8.93 1.70
N THR A 276 -1.90 9.26 2.57
CA THR A 276 -0.53 9.65 2.16
C THR A 276 0.20 8.49 1.46
N ALA A 277 0.09 7.27 1.97
CA ALA A 277 0.68 6.09 1.33
C ALA A 277 0.04 5.82 -0.06
N MET A 278 -1.28 5.95 -0.17
CA MET A 278 -2.00 5.84 -1.44
C MET A 278 -1.61 6.93 -2.43
N GLY A 279 -1.48 8.17 -1.95
CA GLY A 279 -1.00 9.31 -2.74
C GLY A 279 0.41 9.06 -3.28
N ARG A 280 1.30 8.54 -2.44
CA ARG A 280 2.66 8.15 -2.84
C ARG A 280 2.66 7.02 -3.88
N TYR A 281 1.82 6.00 -3.70
CA TYR A 281 1.67 4.93 -4.69
C TYR A 281 1.30 5.52 -6.05
N LYS A 282 0.25 6.33 -6.11
CA LYS A 282 -0.22 6.94 -7.36
C LYS A 282 0.77 7.91 -7.99
N ALA A 283 1.54 8.65 -7.18
CA ALA A 283 2.54 9.60 -7.66
C ALA A 283 3.82 8.92 -8.16
N ILE A 284 4.27 7.84 -7.48
CA ILE A 284 5.56 7.20 -7.77
C ILE A 284 5.37 6.01 -8.73
N ILE A 285 4.40 5.14 -8.50
CA ILE A 285 4.17 3.94 -9.34
C ILE A 285 3.23 4.28 -10.50
N GLY A 286 2.18 5.05 -10.19
CA GLY A 286 1.18 5.49 -11.15
C GLY A 286 -0.25 5.13 -10.75
N PRO A 287 -1.25 5.88 -11.22
CA PRO A 287 -2.66 5.64 -10.94
C PRO A 287 -3.29 4.59 -11.87
N ARG A 288 -2.51 4.01 -12.80
CA ARG A 288 -2.97 3.10 -13.85
C ARG A 288 -2.19 1.81 -13.84
N LEU A 289 -2.91 0.68 -13.96
CA LEU A 289 -2.33 -0.65 -14.13
C LEU A 289 -2.02 -0.87 -15.61
N ARG A 290 -0.83 -1.36 -15.92
CA ARG A 290 -0.35 -1.65 -17.29
C ARG A 290 -0.57 -3.10 -17.69
N ALA A 291 -0.62 -4.03 -16.73
CA ALA A 291 -0.86 -5.44 -16.97
C ALA A 291 -2.31 -5.67 -17.45
N ARG A 292 -2.49 -6.61 -18.40
CA ARG A 292 -3.79 -6.92 -19.01
C ARG A 292 -4.60 -7.94 -18.21
N SER A 293 -3.93 -8.94 -17.64
CA SER A 293 -4.58 -9.98 -16.82
C SER A 293 -4.64 -9.59 -15.36
N LEU A 294 -5.64 -10.10 -14.62
CA LEU A 294 -5.79 -9.85 -13.18
C LEU A 294 -4.57 -10.36 -12.39
N SER A 295 -4.01 -11.52 -12.74
CA SER A 295 -2.79 -12.05 -12.13
C SER A 295 -1.59 -11.12 -12.35
N GLY A 296 -1.41 -10.61 -13.56
CA GLY A 296 -0.38 -9.62 -13.85
C GLY A 296 -0.60 -8.29 -13.12
N GLN A 297 -1.86 -7.85 -12.97
CA GLN A 297 -2.21 -6.65 -12.20
C GLN A 297 -1.91 -6.81 -10.71
N ARG A 298 -2.19 -7.99 -10.14
CA ARG A 298 -1.83 -8.33 -8.76
C ARG A 298 -0.31 -8.30 -8.54
N ALA A 299 0.45 -8.92 -9.44
CA ALA A 299 1.90 -8.86 -9.39
C ALA A 299 2.42 -7.42 -9.55
N GLU A 300 1.87 -6.64 -10.48
CA GLU A 300 2.24 -5.24 -10.68
C GLU A 300 2.04 -4.40 -9.41
N THR A 301 0.91 -4.58 -8.71
CA THR A 301 0.64 -3.86 -7.46
C THR A 301 1.55 -4.30 -6.33
N ALA A 302 1.79 -5.60 -6.18
CA ALA A 302 2.67 -6.13 -5.14
C ALA A 302 4.13 -5.65 -5.34
N VAL A 303 4.65 -5.69 -6.58
CA VAL A 303 5.97 -5.10 -6.91
C VAL A 303 5.98 -3.59 -6.65
N GLY A 304 4.89 -2.89 -6.99
CA GLY A 304 4.77 -1.45 -6.71
C GLY A 304 4.84 -1.13 -5.21
N VAL A 305 4.22 -1.94 -4.37
CA VAL A 305 4.33 -1.83 -2.89
C VAL A 305 5.77 -2.09 -2.43
N ALA A 306 6.43 -3.12 -2.96
CA ALA A 306 7.81 -3.43 -2.63
C ALA A 306 8.76 -2.27 -3.02
N VAL A 307 8.57 -1.66 -4.19
CA VAL A 307 9.29 -0.45 -4.62
C VAL A 307 9.10 0.69 -3.64
N LEU A 308 7.85 0.97 -3.22
CA LEU A 308 7.57 2.04 -2.26
C LEU A 308 8.22 1.82 -0.91
N ASN A 309 8.15 0.60 -0.38
CA ASN A 309 8.78 0.25 0.89
C ASN A 309 10.30 0.38 0.80
N ARG A 310 10.91 -0.09 -0.28
CA ARG A 310 12.36 0.06 -0.52
C ARG A 310 12.79 1.52 -0.59
N MET A 311 12.01 2.36 -1.27
CA MET A 311 12.24 3.80 -1.32
C MET A 311 12.05 4.48 0.06
N LEU A 312 11.10 4.00 0.87
CA LEU A 312 10.88 4.49 2.22
C LEU A 312 12.05 4.16 3.14
N ASN A 313 12.58 2.94 3.04
CA ASN A 313 13.76 2.48 3.80
C ASN A 313 15.03 3.27 3.42
N ALA A 314 15.13 3.72 2.16
CA ALA A 314 16.26 4.56 1.73
C ALA A 314 16.28 5.92 2.43
N GLY A 315 15.12 6.43 2.85
CA GLY A 315 14.99 7.67 3.61
C GLY A 315 13.56 8.18 3.65
N ARG A 316 13.09 8.53 4.84
CA ARG A 316 11.77 9.13 5.10
C ARG A 316 11.91 10.48 5.81
N PRO A 317 10.98 11.43 5.56
CA PRO A 317 10.99 12.70 6.28
C PRO A 317 10.47 12.51 7.71
N ASN A 318 11.15 13.09 8.68
CA ASN A 318 10.62 13.31 10.02
C ASN A 318 10.00 14.71 10.06
N SER A 319 8.68 14.76 9.89
CA SER A 319 7.93 16.02 9.77
C SER A 319 7.25 16.38 11.07
N VAL A 320 7.42 17.65 11.52
CA VAL A 320 6.69 18.21 12.66
C VAL A 320 5.83 19.37 12.21
N ARG A 321 4.66 19.50 12.83
CA ARG A 321 3.75 20.61 12.57
C ARG A 321 4.41 21.92 13.03
N ARG A 322 4.38 22.96 12.20
CA ARG A 322 4.73 24.31 12.63
C ARG A 322 3.55 24.90 13.40
N PRO A 323 3.77 25.46 14.60
CA PRO A 323 2.73 26.23 15.25
C PRO A 323 2.35 27.42 14.35
N HIS A 324 1.08 27.75 14.29
CA HIS A 324 0.66 29.03 13.71
C HIS A 324 1.35 30.15 14.51
N ARG A 325 2.16 30.99 13.86
CA ARG A 325 2.47 32.26 14.47
C ARG A 325 1.17 33.04 14.53
N ALA A 326 0.69 33.33 15.73
CA ALA A 326 -0.31 34.36 15.92
C ALA A 326 0.34 35.66 15.39
N SER A 327 -0.24 36.21 14.34
CA SER A 327 0.05 37.54 13.84
C SER A 327 -0.57 38.53 14.74
#